data_764508135cb6988fbdcfc9f9aa4b0be8
#
_entry.id   764508135cb6988fbdcfc9f9aa4b0be8
#
_cell.length_a   1.000
_cell.length_b   1.000
_cell.length_c   1.000
_cell.angle_alpha   90.00
_cell.angle_beta   90.00
_cell.angle_gamma   90.00
#
_symmetry.space_group_name_H-M   'P 1'
#
loop_
_entity.id
_entity.type
_entity.pdbx_description
1 polymer ?
#
loop_
_entity_poly.entity_id
_entity_poly.type
_entity_poly.pdbx_seq_one_letter_code
_entity_poly.pdbx_strand_id
1 'polypeptide(L)'
;MSVKGDIGVIGLAVMGQNLILNMNDHGFKVVAYNRTTSKVDEFLQGAAKGTNIIGAYSLEDLAAKLEKPRKVMLMVRAGEVVDQFIEALLPHLEEGDIIIDGGNSNYPDTNRRVKALAEKGIRFIGSGVSGGEEGARHGPSIMPGGNHEAWPYVKPIFQAIAAKTEQGEPCCDWVGGEGAGHFVKMVHNGIEYGDMQLICEAYQFLKEGLGLSYEEMQAIFAEWKKTELDSYLIDITTDILGYKDADGEPLVEKILDTAGQKGTGKWTGINALDFGIPLTLITESVFARCVSSFKDQRVAANQLFGKTIQPVEGDKKVWIEAVRKALLASKIISYAQGFMLIREASEQFGWNINYGATALLWREGCIIRSRFLGNIRDAYEANPDLIFLGSDSYFKGILENALSDWRKVVAKSIEVGIPMPCMASAITFLDGYTSARLPANLLQAQRDYFGAHTYERTDKPRGEFFHTNWTGRGGNTASTTYDV
;
A
#
# COMPACT_ATOMS: atom_id res chain seq x y z
N MET A 1 24.86 35.15 16.57
CA MET A 1 23.51 34.72 16.13
C MET A 1 23.35 33.28 16.54
N SER A 2 22.25 32.89 17.18
CA SER A 2 21.97 31.48 17.49
C SER A 2 21.83 30.69 16.18
N VAL A 3 22.44 29.52 16.11
CA VAL A 3 22.32 28.64 14.97
C VAL A 3 20.86 28.24 14.80
N LYS A 4 20.30 28.50 13.61
CA LYS A 4 18.92 28.11 13.25
C LYS A 4 18.88 26.73 12.61
N GLY A 5 17.79 26.02 12.84
CA GLY A 5 17.54 24.71 12.23
C GLY A 5 16.89 24.81 10.86
N ASP A 6 17.19 23.88 9.98
CA ASP A 6 16.63 23.79 8.63
C ASP A 6 15.18 23.26 8.65
N ILE A 7 14.88 22.35 9.59
CA ILE A 7 13.59 21.70 9.75
C ILE A 7 13.34 21.33 11.21
N GLY A 8 12.09 21.46 11.65
CA GLY A 8 11.61 20.94 12.94
C GLY A 8 10.89 19.61 12.75
N VAL A 9 11.08 18.68 13.68
CA VAL A 9 10.36 17.39 13.69
C VAL A 9 9.67 17.21 15.04
N ILE A 10 8.36 16.98 15.00
CA ILE A 10 7.52 16.72 16.16
C ILE A 10 7.19 15.24 16.23
N GLY A 11 7.56 14.60 17.34
CA GLY A 11 7.30 13.19 17.60
C GLY A 11 8.57 12.36 17.57
N LEU A 12 8.94 11.84 18.74
CA LEU A 12 10.17 11.07 18.99
C LEU A 12 9.87 9.58 19.24
N ALA A 13 8.92 9.02 18.48
CA ALA A 13 8.79 7.57 18.34
C ALA A 13 9.79 7.04 17.30
N VAL A 14 9.81 5.73 17.07
CA VAL A 14 10.81 5.05 16.22
C VAL A 14 11.05 5.75 14.89
N MET A 15 9.98 6.03 14.13
CA MET A 15 10.12 6.68 12.82
C MET A 15 10.68 8.10 12.92
N GLY A 16 10.18 8.90 13.88
CA GLY A 16 10.62 10.29 14.04
C GLY A 16 12.08 10.40 14.42
N GLN A 17 12.56 9.61 15.40
CA GLN A 17 13.97 9.59 15.79
C GLN A 17 14.89 9.21 14.63
N ASN A 18 14.53 8.15 13.89
CA ASN A 18 15.35 7.66 12.78
C ASN A 18 15.40 8.65 11.60
N LEU A 19 14.29 9.32 11.27
CA LEU A 19 14.27 10.39 10.26
C LEU A 19 15.11 11.59 10.67
N ILE A 20 15.05 12.01 11.95
CA ILE A 20 15.89 13.09 12.49
C ILE A 20 17.38 12.76 12.35
N LEU A 21 17.77 11.54 12.73
CA LEU A 21 19.16 11.07 12.62
C LEU A 21 19.61 11.02 11.15
N ASN A 22 18.74 10.51 10.26
CA ASN A 22 19.01 10.47 8.83
C ASN A 22 19.21 11.89 8.26
N MET A 23 18.34 12.85 8.60
CA MET A 23 18.51 14.25 8.20
C MET A 23 19.83 14.84 8.70
N ASN A 24 20.18 14.57 9.96
CA ASN A 24 21.42 15.05 10.54
C ASN A 24 22.66 14.47 9.83
N ASP A 25 22.64 13.18 9.48
CA ASP A 25 23.73 12.52 8.75
C ASP A 25 23.94 13.10 7.35
N HIS A 26 22.88 13.67 6.75
CA HIS A 26 22.92 14.39 5.47
C HIS A 26 23.22 15.89 5.62
N GLY A 27 23.63 16.32 6.82
CA GLY A 27 24.10 17.68 7.08
C GLY A 27 23.02 18.71 7.43
N PHE A 28 21.77 18.30 7.56
CA PHE A 28 20.69 19.21 7.98
C PHE A 28 20.67 19.38 9.50
N LYS A 29 20.41 20.62 9.94
CA LYS A 29 20.21 20.95 11.34
C LYS A 29 18.74 20.75 11.70
N VAL A 30 18.47 19.74 12.50
CA VAL A 30 17.10 19.38 12.88
C VAL A 30 16.80 19.88 14.28
N VAL A 31 15.61 20.50 14.45
CA VAL A 31 15.07 20.84 15.77
C VAL A 31 14.08 19.77 16.18
N ALA A 32 14.38 19.02 17.22
CA ALA A 32 13.56 17.92 17.70
C ALA A 32 12.64 18.35 18.84
N TYR A 33 11.35 18.03 18.73
CA TYR A 33 10.36 18.31 19.77
C TYR A 33 9.46 17.10 20.01
N ASN A 34 9.06 16.92 21.26
CA ASN A 34 8.06 15.93 21.66
C ASN A 34 7.17 16.51 22.78
N ARG A 35 5.86 16.21 22.75
CA ARG A 35 4.92 16.68 23.78
C ARG A 35 5.36 16.32 25.20
N THR A 36 5.90 15.13 25.40
CA THR A 36 6.60 14.73 26.64
C THR A 36 8.06 15.14 26.49
N THR A 37 8.42 16.25 27.11
CA THR A 37 9.74 16.89 26.91
C THR A 37 10.93 16.07 27.43
N SER A 38 10.73 15.20 28.43
CA SER A 38 11.79 14.28 28.89
C SER A 38 12.31 13.37 27.77
N LYS A 39 11.47 13.04 26.79
CA LYS A 39 11.90 12.26 25.59
C LYS A 39 12.86 13.02 24.70
N VAL A 40 12.84 14.36 24.74
CA VAL A 40 13.82 15.16 24.01
C VAL A 40 15.20 15.00 24.67
N ASP A 41 15.26 15.08 25.99
CA ASP A 41 16.50 14.90 26.75
C ASP A 41 17.04 13.48 26.60
N GLU A 42 16.17 12.46 26.71
CA GLU A 42 16.52 11.05 26.50
C GLU A 42 17.11 10.83 25.10
N PHE A 43 16.50 11.41 24.07
CA PHE A 43 16.99 11.31 22.70
C PHE A 43 18.34 12.00 22.50
N LEU A 44 18.49 13.23 23.00
CA LEU A 44 19.75 13.99 22.88
C LEU A 44 20.92 13.38 23.67
N GLN A 45 20.63 12.78 24.82
CA GLN A 45 21.66 12.09 25.65
C GLN A 45 21.94 10.66 25.17
N GLY A 46 20.98 10.07 24.42
CA GLY A 46 21.04 8.71 23.85
C GLY A 46 21.46 8.68 22.39
N ALA A 47 20.54 8.36 21.52
CA ALA A 47 20.80 8.11 20.09
C ALA A 47 21.33 9.34 19.33
N ALA A 48 20.97 10.54 19.75
CA ALA A 48 21.43 11.80 19.14
C ALA A 48 22.68 12.40 19.83
N LYS A 49 23.31 11.67 20.75
CA LYS A 49 24.50 12.17 21.47
C LYS A 49 25.64 12.44 20.49
N GLY A 50 26.19 13.67 20.58
CA GLY A 50 27.31 14.10 19.73
C GLY A 50 26.92 14.57 18.33
N THR A 51 25.63 14.66 18.02
CA THR A 51 25.10 15.21 16.77
C THR A 51 24.87 16.72 16.88
N ASN A 52 24.47 17.36 15.75
CA ASN A 52 24.09 18.77 15.70
C ASN A 52 22.57 18.99 15.90
N ILE A 53 21.84 17.98 16.37
CA ILE A 53 20.40 18.04 16.61
C ILE A 53 20.11 18.95 17.80
N ILE A 54 19.14 19.84 17.63
CA ILE A 54 18.75 20.86 18.60
C ILE A 54 17.45 20.44 19.30
N GLY A 55 17.41 20.39 20.62
CA GLY A 55 16.18 20.15 21.36
C GLY A 55 15.31 21.41 21.46
N ALA A 56 13.99 21.21 21.39
CA ALA A 56 13.00 22.24 21.73
C ALA A 56 12.05 21.73 22.82
N TYR A 57 11.60 22.64 23.70
CA TYR A 57 10.83 22.27 24.89
C TYR A 57 9.42 22.89 24.89
N SER A 58 9.09 23.70 23.89
CA SER A 58 7.75 24.18 23.57
C SER A 58 7.61 24.37 22.07
N LEU A 59 6.40 24.55 21.56
CA LEU A 59 6.14 24.85 20.13
C LEU A 59 6.66 26.24 19.76
N GLU A 60 6.58 27.21 20.69
CA GLU A 60 7.19 28.53 20.53
C GLU A 60 8.71 28.43 20.39
N ASP A 61 9.35 27.67 21.27
CA ASP A 61 10.79 27.42 21.25
C ASP A 61 11.23 26.71 19.95
N LEU A 62 10.44 25.72 19.50
CA LEU A 62 10.62 25.07 18.21
C LEU A 62 10.62 26.07 17.06
N ALA A 63 9.55 26.88 16.94
CA ALA A 63 9.41 27.85 15.88
C ALA A 63 10.50 28.93 15.92
N ALA A 64 10.87 29.39 17.12
CA ALA A 64 11.94 30.36 17.31
C ALA A 64 13.31 29.87 16.86
N LYS A 65 13.55 28.56 16.90
CA LYS A 65 14.81 27.91 16.49
C LYS A 65 14.91 27.57 15.02
N LEU A 66 13.87 27.80 14.20
CA LEU A 66 13.84 27.45 12.77
C LEU A 66 14.16 28.64 11.86
N GLU A 67 14.78 28.36 10.70
CA GLU A 67 14.93 29.32 9.61
C GLU A 67 13.63 29.48 8.84
N LYS A 68 13.40 30.69 8.30
CA LYS A 68 12.22 31.01 7.47
C LYS A 68 12.47 30.73 5.97
N PRO A 69 11.47 30.24 5.24
CA PRO A 69 10.19 29.76 5.76
C PRO A 69 10.38 28.55 6.65
N ARG A 70 9.74 28.54 7.82
CA ARG A 70 9.85 27.44 8.77
C ARG A 70 9.25 26.18 8.18
N LYS A 71 9.90 25.06 8.39
CA LYS A 71 9.43 23.72 7.99
C LYS A 71 9.26 22.88 9.24
N VAL A 72 8.02 22.45 9.53
CA VAL A 72 7.70 21.62 10.70
C VAL A 72 7.06 20.33 10.26
N MET A 73 7.75 19.22 10.49
CA MET A 73 7.28 17.87 10.15
C MET A 73 6.64 17.21 11.37
N LEU A 74 5.43 16.70 11.19
CA LEU A 74 4.67 15.96 12.20
C LEU A 74 4.85 14.46 11.96
N MET A 75 5.48 13.78 12.92
CA MET A 75 5.61 12.33 12.98
C MET A 75 4.79 11.79 14.15
N VAL A 76 3.49 12.07 14.12
CA VAL A 76 2.53 11.77 15.19
C VAL A 76 1.43 10.83 14.70
N ARG A 77 0.58 10.36 15.63
CA ARG A 77 -0.57 9.54 15.28
C ARG A 77 -1.51 10.31 14.36
N ALA A 78 -1.94 9.65 13.28
CA ALA A 78 -2.92 10.19 12.33
C ALA A 78 -4.27 10.53 12.98
N GLY A 79 -5.04 11.37 12.31
CA GLY A 79 -6.35 11.83 12.75
C GLY A 79 -6.27 13.11 13.60
N GLU A 80 -7.12 13.25 14.61
CA GLU A 80 -7.31 14.44 15.44
C GLU A 80 -6.02 14.97 16.08
N VAL A 81 -5.06 14.09 16.39
CA VAL A 81 -3.78 14.51 16.98
C VAL A 81 -2.99 15.43 16.03
N VAL A 82 -3.07 15.19 14.72
CA VAL A 82 -2.46 16.08 13.73
C VAL A 82 -3.12 17.45 13.75
N ASP A 83 -4.46 17.51 13.81
CA ASP A 83 -5.21 18.77 13.87
C ASP A 83 -4.87 19.56 15.13
N GLN A 84 -4.76 18.88 16.29
CA GLN A 84 -4.34 19.51 17.57
C GLN A 84 -2.95 20.14 17.47
N PHE A 85 -1.98 19.47 16.82
CA PHE A 85 -0.67 20.06 16.63
C PHE A 85 -0.68 21.22 15.63
N ILE A 86 -1.47 21.14 14.57
CA ILE A 86 -1.65 22.25 13.61
C ILE A 86 -2.18 23.48 14.35
N GLU A 87 -3.27 23.33 15.11
CA GLU A 87 -3.87 24.43 15.86
C GLU A 87 -2.90 25.06 16.88
N ALA A 88 -2.15 24.22 17.58
CA ALA A 88 -1.18 24.68 18.56
C ALA A 88 0.07 25.35 17.92
N LEU A 89 0.42 25.00 16.70
CA LEU A 89 1.54 25.60 15.95
C LEU A 89 1.19 26.95 15.33
N LEU A 90 -0.07 27.14 14.86
CA LEU A 90 -0.48 28.33 14.11
C LEU A 90 -0.12 29.66 14.79
N PRO A 91 -0.23 29.86 16.13
CA PRO A 91 0.18 31.10 16.77
C PRO A 91 1.67 31.45 16.66
N HIS A 92 2.50 30.46 16.32
CA HIS A 92 3.97 30.58 16.26
C HIS A 92 4.50 30.60 14.82
N LEU A 93 3.62 30.43 13.83
CA LEU A 93 3.94 30.42 12.41
C LEU A 93 3.47 31.71 11.74
N GLU A 94 4.03 32.00 10.57
CA GLU A 94 3.67 33.16 9.76
C GLU A 94 3.45 32.73 8.29
N GLU A 95 2.89 33.64 7.50
CA GLU A 95 2.62 33.40 6.08
C GLU A 95 3.87 32.89 5.36
N GLY A 96 3.69 31.83 4.57
CA GLY A 96 4.74 31.14 3.83
C GLY A 96 5.44 30.00 4.59
N ASP A 97 5.21 29.86 5.91
CA ASP A 97 5.71 28.71 6.66
C ASP A 97 5.03 27.39 6.20
N ILE A 98 5.66 26.27 6.48
CA ILE A 98 5.30 24.96 5.94
C ILE A 98 5.07 23.98 7.08
N ILE A 99 3.91 23.31 7.08
CA ILE A 99 3.63 22.15 7.91
C ILE A 99 3.66 20.90 7.02
N ILE A 100 4.33 19.85 7.48
CA ILE A 100 4.46 18.58 6.78
C ILE A 100 3.87 17.49 7.68
N ASP A 101 2.86 16.78 7.21
CA ASP A 101 2.34 15.58 7.86
C ASP A 101 3.02 14.35 7.27
N GLY A 102 3.98 13.77 8.00
CA GLY A 102 4.72 12.57 7.60
C GLY A 102 4.12 11.27 8.15
N GLY A 103 2.96 11.34 8.81
CA GLY A 103 2.23 10.18 9.32
C GLY A 103 1.47 9.43 8.22
N ASN A 104 0.82 8.33 8.60
CA ASN A 104 -0.10 7.61 7.72
C ASN A 104 -1.52 8.19 7.83
N SER A 105 -1.67 9.47 7.51
CA SER A 105 -2.97 10.15 7.58
C SER A 105 -3.89 9.74 6.45
N ASN A 106 -5.19 9.79 6.71
CA ASN A 106 -6.20 9.57 5.67
C ASN A 106 -6.25 10.79 4.74
N TYR A 107 -6.25 10.56 3.44
CA TYR A 107 -6.16 11.63 2.43
C TYR A 107 -7.32 12.66 2.49
N PRO A 108 -8.58 12.34 2.88
CA PRO A 108 -9.62 13.36 3.03
C PRO A 108 -9.29 14.40 4.10
N ASP A 109 -8.65 13.96 5.20
CA ASP A 109 -8.15 14.90 6.22
C ASP A 109 -7.05 15.79 5.65
N THR A 110 -6.18 15.22 4.81
CA THR A 110 -5.11 15.99 4.14
C THR A 110 -5.69 17.01 3.18
N ASN A 111 -6.68 16.64 2.35
CA ASN A 111 -7.40 17.57 1.47
C ASN A 111 -7.99 18.74 2.27
N ARG A 112 -8.66 18.46 3.37
CA ARG A 112 -9.24 19.47 4.27
C ARG A 112 -8.16 20.39 4.85
N ARG A 113 -7.03 19.82 5.32
CA ARG A 113 -5.92 20.57 5.92
C ARG A 113 -5.24 21.48 4.93
N VAL A 114 -4.96 20.98 3.71
CA VAL A 114 -4.37 21.80 2.64
C VAL A 114 -5.20 23.03 2.36
N LYS A 115 -6.54 22.88 2.21
CA LYS A 115 -7.46 23.98 1.95
C LYS A 115 -7.53 24.97 3.11
N ALA A 116 -7.76 24.48 4.32
CA ALA A 116 -7.92 25.31 5.51
C ALA A 116 -6.65 26.09 5.90
N LEU A 117 -5.47 25.54 5.63
CA LEU A 117 -4.19 26.20 5.92
C LEU A 117 -3.80 27.20 4.83
N ALA A 118 -4.15 26.95 3.57
CA ALA A 118 -3.96 27.90 2.49
C ALA A 118 -4.68 29.23 2.75
N GLU A 119 -5.89 29.21 3.32
CA GLU A 119 -6.64 30.41 3.73
C GLU A 119 -5.91 31.23 4.79
N LYS A 120 -4.99 30.62 5.53
CA LYS A 120 -4.15 31.27 6.56
C LYS A 120 -2.74 31.60 6.07
N GLY A 121 -2.47 31.42 4.78
CA GLY A 121 -1.15 31.63 4.19
C GLY A 121 -0.11 30.57 4.58
N ILE A 122 -0.51 29.48 5.21
CA ILE A 122 0.36 28.36 5.60
C ILE A 122 0.32 27.28 4.54
N ARG A 123 1.49 26.82 4.10
CA ARG A 123 1.63 25.73 3.14
C ARG A 123 1.58 24.38 3.84
N PHE A 124 0.92 23.41 3.23
CA PHE A 124 0.81 22.07 3.81
C PHE A 124 1.25 20.98 2.82
N ILE A 125 2.07 20.05 3.30
CA ILE A 125 2.44 18.82 2.58
C ILE A 125 1.96 17.62 3.37
N GLY A 126 1.19 16.73 2.73
CA GLY A 126 0.92 15.38 3.21
C GLY A 126 1.89 14.40 2.54
N SER A 127 2.75 13.76 3.33
CA SER A 127 3.80 12.92 2.79
C SER A 127 3.75 11.50 3.33
N GLY A 128 3.50 10.53 2.45
CA GLY A 128 3.73 9.14 2.78
C GLY A 128 5.21 8.85 2.95
N VAL A 129 5.55 8.11 4.02
CA VAL A 129 6.92 7.62 4.28
C VAL A 129 6.86 6.11 4.43
N SER A 130 7.70 5.39 3.69
CA SER A 130 7.81 3.94 3.71
C SER A 130 9.23 3.48 4.02
N GLY A 131 9.37 2.20 4.43
CA GLY A 131 10.66 1.56 4.72
C GLY A 131 10.82 1.08 6.16
N GLY A 132 9.83 1.32 7.03
CA GLY A 132 9.92 0.95 8.43
C GLY A 132 11.06 1.67 9.18
N GLU A 133 11.55 1.06 10.25
CA GLU A 133 12.62 1.62 11.07
C GLU A 133 13.91 1.79 10.29
N GLU A 134 14.36 0.74 9.60
CA GLU A 134 15.56 0.72 8.79
C GLU A 134 15.52 1.73 7.64
N GLY A 135 14.40 1.76 6.90
CA GLY A 135 14.22 2.74 5.84
C GLY A 135 14.25 4.17 6.36
N ALA A 136 13.56 4.48 7.46
CA ALA A 136 13.59 5.81 8.07
C ALA A 136 15.03 6.25 8.43
N ARG A 137 15.85 5.31 8.88
CA ARG A 137 17.23 5.57 9.29
C ARG A 137 18.22 5.70 8.13
N HIS A 138 18.07 4.89 7.10
CA HIS A 138 19.08 4.72 6.05
C HIS A 138 18.65 5.09 4.64
N GLY A 139 17.38 5.40 4.45
CA GLY A 139 16.82 5.83 3.16
C GLY A 139 15.38 5.34 2.97
N PRO A 140 14.38 6.15 3.30
CA PRO A 140 12.98 5.83 3.05
C PRO A 140 12.57 6.13 1.60
N SER A 141 11.51 5.49 1.14
CA SER A 141 10.70 5.98 0.03
C SER A 141 9.76 7.08 0.55
N ILE A 142 9.72 8.23 -0.11
CA ILE A 142 8.94 9.39 0.34
C ILE A 142 8.00 9.85 -0.78
N MET A 143 6.71 10.01 -0.46
CA MET A 143 5.64 10.33 -1.39
C MET A 143 4.97 11.66 -1.01
N PRO A 144 5.57 12.83 -1.31
CA PRO A 144 5.02 14.14 -0.96
C PRO A 144 3.92 14.58 -1.92
N GLY A 145 2.84 15.14 -1.35
CA GLY A 145 1.76 15.82 -2.07
C GLY A 145 1.22 16.98 -1.25
N GLY A 146 0.35 17.81 -1.82
CA GLY A 146 -0.23 18.93 -1.10
C GLY A 146 -0.12 20.27 -1.82
N ASN A 147 0.33 21.33 -1.13
CA ASN A 147 0.59 22.62 -1.73
C ASN A 147 1.94 22.59 -2.48
N HIS A 148 1.90 22.66 -3.80
CA HIS A 148 3.08 22.58 -4.65
C HIS A 148 4.11 23.69 -4.39
N GLU A 149 3.68 24.87 -3.93
CA GLU A 149 4.60 25.97 -3.60
C GLU A 149 5.52 25.66 -2.41
N ALA A 150 5.17 24.67 -1.58
CA ALA A 150 6.04 24.20 -0.49
C ALA A 150 7.17 23.30 -1.00
N TRP A 151 6.97 22.63 -2.15
CA TRP A 151 7.87 21.60 -2.63
C TRP A 151 9.32 22.06 -2.84
N PRO A 152 9.60 23.22 -3.46
CA PRO A 152 10.99 23.69 -3.64
C PRO A 152 11.79 23.83 -2.33
N TYR A 153 11.12 24.10 -1.20
CA TYR A 153 11.74 24.25 0.11
C TYR A 153 11.99 22.91 0.84
N VAL A 154 11.18 21.90 0.53
CA VAL A 154 11.23 20.59 1.19
C VAL A 154 12.02 19.58 0.36
N LYS A 155 11.97 19.69 -0.97
CA LYS A 155 12.64 18.81 -1.94
C LYS A 155 14.11 18.52 -1.60
N PRO A 156 14.97 19.51 -1.29
CA PRO A 156 16.38 19.25 -1.00
C PRO A 156 16.57 18.33 0.21
N ILE A 157 15.75 18.48 1.24
CA ILE A 157 15.81 17.66 2.45
C ILE A 157 15.32 16.24 2.12
N PHE A 158 14.12 16.12 1.55
CA PHE A 158 13.50 14.83 1.29
C PHE A 158 14.28 13.99 0.29
N GLN A 159 14.77 14.59 -0.78
CA GLN A 159 15.57 13.88 -1.76
C GLN A 159 16.96 13.50 -1.22
N ALA A 160 17.52 14.25 -0.29
CA ALA A 160 18.79 13.88 0.35
C ALA A 160 18.64 12.62 1.19
N ILE A 161 17.61 12.56 2.05
CA ILE A 161 17.39 11.46 3.00
C ILE A 161 16.72 10.23 2.40
N ALA A 162 16.10 10.35 1.23
CA ALA A 162 15.44 9.23 0.56
C ALA A 162 16.44 8.17 0.10
N ALA A 163 15.96 6.93 0.01
CA ALA A 163 16.72 5.86 -0.65
C ALA A 163 17.16 6.28 -2.05
N LYS A 164 18.29 5.78 -2.49
CA LYS A 164 18.84 6.00 -3.83
C LYS A 164 18.86 4.69 -4.60
N THR A 165 18.53 4.75 -5.87
CA THR A 165 18.79 3.65 -6.78
C THR A 165 20.29 3.49 -7.03
N GLU A 166 20.70 2.40 -7.68
CA GLU A 166 22.09 2.20 -8.12
C GLU A 166 22.61 3.36 -9.00
N GLN A 167 21.73 4.03 -9.73
CA GLN A 167 22.05 5.19 -10.57
C GLN A 167 22.08 6.52 -9.77
N GLY A 168 21.81 6.46 -8.45
CA GLY A 168 21.81 7.62 -7.56
C GLY A 168 20.51 8.45 -7.58
N GLU A 169 19.46 7.98 -8.26
CA GLU A 169 18.17 8.66 -8.30
C GLU A 169 17.41 8.49 -6.98
N PRO A 170 16.89 9.58 -6.38
CA PRO A 170 16.15 9.49 -5.12
C PRO A 170 14.78 8.84 -5.30
N CYS A 171 14.41 7.95 -4.38
CA CYS A 171 13.05 7.40 -4.28
C CYS A 171 12.10 8.40 -3.59
N CYS A 172 12.12 9.62 -4.06
CA CYS A 172 11.32 10.75 -3.58
C CYS A 172 11.13 11.78 -4.69
N ASP A 173 9.90 12.01 -5.10
CA ASP A 173 9.54 13.16 -5.94
C ASP A 173 8.08 13.53 -5.70
N TRP A 174 7.65 14.68 -6.23
CA TRP A 174 6.30 15.18 -6.09
C TRP A 174 5.27 14.23 -6.71
N VAL A 175 4.26 13.85 -5.92
CA VAL A 175 3.19 12.93 -6.34
C VAL A 175 2.02 13.67 -6.98
N GLY A 176 1.53 14.75 -6.33
CA GLY A 176 0.37 15.47 -6.82
C GLY A 176 -0.18 16.46 -5.80
N GLY A 177 -1.28 17.13 -6.16
CA GLY A 177 -1.94 18.10 -5.29
C GLY A 177 -2.61 17.48 -4.06
N GLU A 178 -3.01 18.32 -3.14
CA GLU A 178 -3.83 17.97 -1.97
C GLU A 178 -3.39 16.67 -1.25
N GLY A 179 -4.28 15.68 -1.14
CA GLY A 179 -4.04 14.41 -0.46
C GLY A 179 -3.32 13.33 -1.27
N ALA A 180 -2.85 13.63 -2.49
CA ALA A 180 -2.27 12.66 -3.42
C ALA A 180 -1.14 11.82 -2.79
N GLY A 181 -0.24 12.45 -2.02
CA GLY A 181 0.86 11.73 -1.36
C GLY A 181 0.39 10.68 -0.36
N HIS A 182 -0.56 11.05 0.50
CA HIS A 182 -1.16 10.11 1.46
C HIS A 182 -2.02 9.04 0.78
N PHE A 183 -2.73 9.40 -0.31
CA PHE A 183 -3.49 8.42 -1.08
C PHE A 183 -2.59 7.36 -1.71
N VAL A 184 -1.54 7.78 -2.40
CA VAL A 184 -0.56 6.86 -2.99
C VAL A 184 0.09 5.99 -1.92
N LYS A 185 0.41 6.55 -0.74
CA LYS A 185 0.91 5.76 0.38
C LYS A 185 -0.11 4.76 0.93
N MET A 186 -1.39 5.13 0.99
CA MET A 186 -2.47 4.24 1.39
C MET A 186 -2.59 3.05 0.43
N VAL A 187 -2.57 3.30 -0.88
CA VAL A 187 -2.61 2.24 -1.91
C VAL A 187 -1.36 1.38 -1.88
N HIS A 188 -0.17 1.98 -1.70
CA HIS A 188 1.06 1.23 -1.45
C HIS A 188 0.88 0.23 -0.31
N ASN A 189 0.30 0.64 0.82
CA ASN A 189 0.04 -0.27 1.94
C ASN A 189 -1.01 -1.34 1.59
N GLY A 190 -1.98 -1.04 0.75
CA GLY A 190 -2.93 -2.04 0.23
C GLY A 190 -2.22 -3.12 -0.58
N ILE A 191 -1.33 -2.73 -1.50
CA ILE A 191 -0.48 -3.65 -2.27
C ILE A 191 0.41 -4.49 -1.33
N GLU A 192 1.00 -3.88 -0.30
CA GLU A 192 1.79 -4.56 0.74
C GLU A 192 0.98 -5.67 1.41
N TYR A 193 -0.27 -5.42 1.77
CA TYR A 193 -1.16 -6.42 2.36
C TYR A 193 -1.40 -7.58 1.38
N GLY A 194 -1.66 -7.28 0.11
CA GLY A 194 -1.80 -8.27 -0.94
C GLY A 194 -0.56 -9.14 -1.09
N ASP A 195 0.60 -8.53 -1.24
CA ASP A 195 1.88 -9.22 -1.40
C ASP A 195 2.21 -10.14 -0.22
N MET A 196 2.02 -9.65 1.01
CA MET A 196 2.25 -10.46 2.21
C MET A 196 1.33 -11.68 2.25
N GLN A 197 0.03 -11.51 1.95
CA GLN A 197 -0.93 -12.60 1.93
C GLN A 197 -0.60 -13.62 0.84
N LEU A 198 -0.25 -13.17 -0.37
CA LEU A 198 0.16 -14.04 -1.48
C LEU A 198 1.39 -14.89 -1.13
N ILE A 199 2.39 -14.31 -0.46
CA ILE A 199 3.57 -15.03 0.01
C ILE A 199 3.18 -16.06 1.07
N CYS A 200 2.27 -15.71 2.00
CA CYS A 200 1.77 -16.67 3.00
C CYS A 200 1.01 -17.84 2.35
N GLU A 201 0.24 -17.59 1.28
CA GLU A 201 -0.46 -18.63 0.52
C GLU A 201 0.53 -19.58 -0.18
N ALA A 202 1.57 -19.03 -0.82
CA ALA A 202 2.65 -19.82 -1.39
C ALA A 202 3.36 -20.64 -0.33
N TYR A 203 3.74 -20.04 0.80
CA TYR A 203 4.36 -20.71 1.94
C TYR A 203 3.50 -21.88 2.44
N GLN A 204 2.20 -21.68 2.65
CA GLN A 204 1.31 -22.72 3.13
C GLN A 204 1.19 -23.89 2.14
N PHE A 205 1.10 -23.60 0.84
CA PHE A 205 1.06 -24.65 -0.19
C PHE A 205 2.35 -25.47 -0.21
N LEU A 206 3.52 -24.82 -0.12
CA LEU A 206 4.81 -25.50 -0.07
C LEU A 206 4.96 -26.34 1.20
N LYS A 207 4.59 -25.81 2.36
CA LYS A 207 4.72 -26.49 3.65
C LYS A 207 3.71 -27.61 3.79
N GLU A 208 2.42 -27.29 3.74
CA GLU A 208 1.35 -28.23 4.09
C GLU A 208 0.91 -29.08 2.91
N GLY A 209 0.95 -28.54 1.69
CA GLY A 209 0.59 -29.24 0.47
C GLY A 209 1.71 -30.18 0.00
N LEU A 210 2.92 -29.68 -0.11
CA LEU A 210 4.07 -30.46 -0.62
C LEU A 210 4.89 -31.14 0.50
N GLY A 211 4.65 -30.79 1.77
CA GLY A 211 5.39 -31.33 2.91
C GLY A 211 6.87 -30.98 2.88
N LEU A 212 7.22 -29.74 2.52
CA LEU A 212 8.60 -29.27 2.48
C LEU A 212 9.08 -28.83 3.87
N SER A 213 10.36 -29.08 4.14
CA SER A 213 11.03 -28.57 5.34
C SER A 213 11.30 -27.07 5.23
N TYR A 214 11.65 -26.43 6.36
CA TYR A 214 12.02 -25.01 6.38
C TYR A 214 13.27 -24.71 5.57
N GLU A 215 14.26 -25.60 5.62
CA GLU A 215 15.50 -25.52 4.84
C GLU A 215 15.20 -25.58 3.33
N GLU A 216 14.31 -26.50 2.90
CA GLU A 216 13.87 -26.60 1.52
C GLU A 216 13.14 -25.34 1.08
N MET A 217 12.22 -24.83 1.88
CA MET A 217 11.47 -23.61 1.56
C MET A 217 12.39 -22.38 1.53
N GLN A 218 13.32 -22.24 2.48
CA GLN A 218 14.35 -21.18 2.46
C GLN A 218 15.13 -21.19 1.15
N ALA A 219 15.60 -22.38 0.73
CA ALA A 219 16.34 -22.52 -0.53
C ALA A 219 15.49 -22.13 -1.75
N ILE A 220 14.20 -22.47 -1.76
CA ILE A 220 13.27 -22.11 -2.84
C ILE A 220 13.09 -20.60 -2.90
N PHE A 221 12.83 -19.92 -1.78
CA PHE A 221 12.68 -18.48 -1.74
C PHE A 221 13.98 -17.75 -2.11
N ALA A 222 15.15 -18.29 -1.72
CA ALA A 222 16.45 -17.79 -2.14
C ALA A 222 16.69 -17.90 -3.65
N GLU A 223 16.17 -18.96 -4.31
CA GLU A 223 16.19 -19.05 -5.77
C GLU A 223 15.18 -18.10 -6.43
N TRP A 224 13.99 -17.93 -5.85
CA TRP A 224 12.99 -16.99 -6.36
C TRP A 224 13.47 -15.53 -6.32
N LYS A 225 14.31 -15.18 -5.35
CA LYS A 225 14.99 -13.89 -5.27
C LYS A 225 15.85 -13.57 -6.50
N LYS A 226 16.31 -14.58 -7.25
CA LYS A 226 17.10 -14.38 -8.47
C LYS A 226 16.24 -14.19 -9.73
N THR A 227 14.93 -14.26 -9.60
CA THR A 227 13.94 -14.19 -10.69
C THR A 227 13.19 -12.85 -10.69
N GLU A 228 12.11 -12.74 -11.46
CA GLU A 228 11.19 -11.61 -11.47
C GLU A 228 10.43 -11.42 -10.13
N LEU A 229 10.47 -12.43 -9.25
CA LEU A 229 9.94 -12.35 -7.89
C LEU A 229 10.82 -11.58 -6.91
N ASP A 230 12.04 -11.17 -7.31
CA ASP A 230 12.92 -10.36 -6.47
C ASP A 230 12.17 -9.15 -5.91
N SER A 231 12.06 -9.14 -4.59
CA SER A 231 11.38 -8.09 -3.84
C SER A 231 11.83 -8.12 -2.39
N TYR A 232 11.65 -7.00 -1.68
CA TYR A 232 11.97 -6.90 -0.27
C TYR A 232 11.25 -7.97 0.58
N LEU A 233 9.97 -8.24 0.30
CA LEU A 233 9.20 -9.24 1.04
C LEU A 233 9.68 -10.67 0.77
N ILE A 234 10.15 -10.99 -0.42
CA ILE A 234 10.78 -12.29 -0.73
C ILE A 234 12.12 -12.42 -0.01
N ASP A 235 12.90 -11.33 0.06
CA ASP A 235 14.16 -11.27 0.82
C ASP A 235 13.96 -11.63 2.28
N ILE A 236 13.12 -10.87 2.97
CA ILE A 236 12.89 -11.09 4.41
C ILE A 236 12.20 -12.42 4.69
N THR A 237 11.39 -12.94 3.74
CA THR A 237 10.81 -14.28 3.87
C THR A 237 11.90 -15.36 3.86
N THR A 238 12.91 -15.21 3.01
CA THR A 238 14.07 -16.11 2.99
C THR A 238 14.79 -16.13 4.34
N ASP A 239 15.02 -14.95 4.92
CA ASP A 239 15.68 -14.81 6.22
C ASP A 239 14.83 -15.39 7.36
N ILE A 240 13.52 -15.11 7.37
CA ILE A 240 12.57 -15.62 8.36
C ILE A 240 12.51 -17.14 8.34
N LEU A 241 12.46 -17.76 7.16
CA LEU A 241 12.40 -19.23 7.03
C LEU A 241 13.68 -19.91 7.51
N GLY A 242 14.82 -19.23 7.43
CA GLY A 242 16.09 -19.73 7.92
C GLY A 242 16.36 -19.45 9.41
N TYR A 243 15.57 -18.59 10.04
CA TYR A 243 15.83 -18.17 11.42
C TYR A 243 15.39 -19.21 12.44
N LYS A 244 16.32 -19.64 13.28
CA LYS A 244 16.08 -20.61 14.37
C LYS A 244 16.09 -19.92 15.72
N ASP A 245 15.17 -20.31 16.58
CA ASP A 245 15.12 -19.89 17.98
C ASP A 245 16.21 -20.56 18.82
N ALA A 246 16.35 -20.16 20.07
CA ALA A 246 17.39 -20.63 20.99
C ALA A 246 17.41 -22.15 21.20
N ASP A 247 16.29 -22.84 20.96
CA ASP A 247 16.18 -24.31 21.03
C ASP A 247 16.48 -25.03 19.71
N GLY A 248 16.83 -24.28 18.65
CA GLY A 248 17.17 -24.80 17.32
C GLY A 248 15.96 -25.02 16.40
N GLU A 249 14.73 -24.79 16.88
CA GLU A 249 13.52 -24.89 16.08
C GLU A 249 13.25 -23.59 15.27
N PRO A 250 12.55 -23.67 14.13
CA PRO A 250 12.18 -22.48 13.36
C PRO A 250 11.31 -21.53 14.19
N LEU A 251 11.76 -20.28 14.37
CA LEU A 251 11.01 -19.29 15.16
C LEU A 251 9.61 -19.04 14.63
N VAL A 252 9.42 -19.07 13.31
CA VAL A 252 8.12 -18.81 12.67
C VAL A 252 7.03 -19.79 13.13
N GLU A 253 7.38 -21.02 13.51
CA GLU A 253 6.43 -22.00 14.08
C GLU A 253 5.90 -21.62 15.47
N LYS A 254 6.62 -20.79 16.19
CA LYS A 254 6.26 -20.32 17.52
C LYS A 254 5.45 -19.03 17.50
N ILE A 255 5.35 -18.39 16.34
CA ILE A 255 4.57 -17.16 16.17
C ILE A 255 3.10 -17.50 16.04
N LEU A 256 2.26 -16.88 16.87
CA LEU A 256 0.83 -17.05 16.80
C LEU A 256 0.28 -16.58 15.43
N ASP A 257 -0.53 -17.40 14.80
CA ASP A 257 -1.11 -17.19 13.47
C ASP A 257 -2.29 -16.18 13.49
N THR A 258 -2.05 -15.01 14.06
CA THR A 258 -2.96 -13.86 14.07
C THR A 258 -2.23 -12.63 13.53
N ALA A 259 -2.78 -11.98 12.52
CA ALA A 259 -2.17 -10.81 11.90
C ALA A 259 -2.92 -9.51 12.24
N GLY A 260 -2.22 -8.57 12.88
CA GLY A 260 -2.75 -7.24 13.17
C GLY A 260 -2.76 -6.32 11.95
N GLN A 261 -3.49 -5.20 12.05
CA GLN A 261 -3.51 -4.14 11.04
C GLN A 261 -3.65 -2.75 11.67
N LYS A 262 -3.08 -1.73 11.01
CA LYS A 262 -3.22 -0.32 11.41
C LYS A 262 -4.32 0.42 10.63
N GLY A 263 -5.03 -0.24 9.73
CA GLY A 263 -6.20 0.27 9.01
C GLY A 263 -5.95 0.79 7.59
N THR A 264 -4.71 0.96 7.13
CA THR A 264 -4.43 1.51 5.79
C THR A 264 -4.89 0.60 4.65
N GLY A 265 -4.71 -0.72 4.78
CA GLY A 265 -5.26 -1.69 3.81
C GLY A 265 -6.80 -1.69 3.79
N LYS A 266 -7.44 -1.57 4.97
CA LYS A 266 -8.89 -1.38 5.07
C LYS A 266 -9.34 -0.11 4.35
N TRP A 267 -8.66 1.03 4.53
CA TRP A 267 -8.98 2.26 3.83
C TRP A 267 -8.86 2.11 2.30
N THR A 268 -7.84 1.38 1.83
CA THR A 268 -7.69 1.08 0.40
C THR A 268 -8.91 0.34 -0.14
N GLY A 269 -9.39 -0.69 0.57
CA GLY A 269 -10.59 -1.44 0.17
C GLY A 269 -11.88 -0.60 0.21
N ILE A 270 -12.05 0.26 1.23
CA ILE A 270 -13.21 1.15 1.32
C ILE A 270 -13.22 2.14 0.14
N ASN A 271 -12.09 2.79 -0.13
CA ASN A 271 -11.99 3.72 -1.27
C ASN A 271 -12.20 3.03 -2.62
N ALA A 272 -11.76 1.78 -2.76
CA ALA A 272 -12.04 1.00 -3.96
C ALA A 272 -13.55 0.79 -4.18
N LEU A 273 -14.30 0.51 -3.11
CA LEU A 273 -15.76 0.40 -3.17
C LEU A 273 -16.43 1.75 -3.47
N ASP A 274 -15.96 2.83 -2.85
CA ASP A 274 -16.49 4.18 -3.06
C ASP A 274 -16.27 4.66 -4.51
N PHE A 275 -15.16 4.26 -5.13
CA PHE A 275 -14.80 4.62 -6.52
C PHE A 275 -15.23 3.60 -7.56
N GLY A 276 -15.87 2.49 -7.16
CA GLY A 276 -16.28 1.43 -8.09
C GLY A 276 -15.12 0.65 -8.72
N ILE A 277 -13.93 0.68 -8.14
CA ILE A 277 -12.75 -0.02 -8.66
C ILE A 277 -12.63 -1.41 -8.03
N PRO A 278 -12.56 -2.50 -8.82
CA PRO A 278 -12.59 -3.87 -8.31
C PRO A 278 -11.24 -4.33 -7.74
N LEU A 279 -10.84 -3.81 -6.57
CA LEU A 279 -9.65 -4.24 -5.82
C LEU A 279 -9.91 -5.55 -5.07
N THR A 280 -10.26 -6.59 -5.78
CA THR A 280 -10.70 -7.85 -5.17
C THR A 280 -9.59 -8.53 -4.38
N LEU A 281 -8.37 -8.62 -4.91
CA LEU A 281 -7.22 -9.24 -4.24
C LEU A 281 -6.80 -8.45 -2.99
N ILE A 282 -6.65 -7.14 -3.11
CA ILE A 282 -6.19 -6.29 -2.00
C ILE A 282 -7.22 -6.31 -0.86
N THR A 283 -8.51 -6.23 -1.19
CA THR A 283 -9.59 -6.29 -0.17
C THR A 283 -9.66 -7.67 0.47
N GLU A 284 -9.47 -8.74 -0.30
CA GLU A 284 -9.42 -10.11 0.23
C GLU A 284 -8.27 -10.32 1.23
N SER A 285 -7.11 -9.68 1.00
CA SER A 285 -6.01 -9.73 1.96
C SER A 285 -6.36 -9.11 3.32
N VAL A 286 -7.22 -8.09 3.34
CA VAL A 286 -7.75 -7.50 4.58
C VAL A 286 -8.68 -8.48 5.28
N PHE A 287 -9.58 -9.14 4.54
CA PHE A 287 -10.46 -10.17 5.11
C PHE A 287 -9.69 -11.39 5.62
N ALA A 288 -8.63 -11.81 4.93
CA ALA A 288 -7.75 -12.88 5.42
C ALA A 288 -7.14 -12.54 6.79
N ARG A 289 -6.70 -11.30 7.01
CA ARG A 289 -6.25 -10.82 8.34
C ARG A 289 -7.38 -10.84 9.37
N CYS A 290 -8.60 -10.44 9.00
CA CYS A 290 -9.76 -10.53 9.87
C CYS A 290 -10.05 -11.98 10.30
N VAL A 291 -10.03 -12.91 9.33
CA VAL A 291 -10.20 -14.35 9.62
C VAL A 291 -9.09 -14.84 10.56
N SER A 292 -7.84 -14.41 10.33
CA SER A 292 -6.71 -14.82 11.20
C SER A 292 -6.92 -14.41 12.65
N SER A 293 -7.54 -13.26 12.91
CA SER A 293 -7.77 -12.75 14.27
C SER A 293 -8.80 -13.57 15.10
N PHE A 294 -9.61 -14.40 14.45
CA PHE A 294 -10.60 -15.25 15.12
C PHE A 294 -10.00 -16.58 15.62
N LYS A 295 -8.81 -16.55 16.23
CA LYS A 295 -8.05 -17.76 16.56
C LYS A 295 -8.86 -18.81 17.32
N ASP A 296 -9.48 -18.44 18.42
CA ASP A 296 -10.23 -19.38 19.26
C ASP A 296 -11.45 -19.96 18.53
N GLN A 297 -12.14 -19.14 17.74
CA GLN A 297 -13.27 -19.58 16.92
C GLN A 297 -12.81 -20.54 15.81
N ARG A 298 -11.65 -20.27 15.16
CA ARG A 298 -11.09 -21.16 14.16
C ARG A 298 -10.70 -22.51 14.74
N VAL A 299 -10.09 -22.52 15.92
CA VAL A 299 -9.75 -23.76 16.63
C VAL A 299 -11.00 -24.57 16.95
N ALA A 300 -12.04 -23.94 17.50
CA ALA A 300 -13.31 -24.61 17.80
C ALA A 300 -13.99 -25.15 16.53
N ALA A 301 -14.02 -24.36 15.46
CA ALA A 301 -14.57 -24.79 14.17
C ALA A 301 -13.77 -25.95 13.57
N ASN A 302 -12.44 -25.92 13.64
CA ASN A 302 -11.60 -27.02 13.17
C ASN A 302 -11.93 -28.35 13.87
N GLN A 303 -12.13 -28.31 15.20
CA GLN A 303 -12.53 -29.50 15.98
C GLN A 303 -13.88 -30.05 15.53
N LEU A 304 -14.85 -29.15 15.23
CA LEU A 304 -16.19 -29.56 14.78
C LEU A 304 -16.19 -30.16 13.37
N PHE A 305 -15.45 -29.57 12.46
CA PHE A 305 -15.43 -29.99 11.05
C PHE A 305 -14.39 -31.09 10.77
N GLY A 306 -13.45 -31.33 11.69
CA GLY A 306 -12.37 -32.30 11.49
C GLY A 306 -11.51 -32.02 10.29
N LYS A 307 -11.30 -30.73 9.97
CA LYS A 307 -10.60 -30.32 8.75
C LYS A 307 -9.14 -30.78 8.76
N THR A 308 -8.73 -31.48 7.72
CA THR A 308 -7.35 -31.89 7.44
C THR A 308 -6.97 -31.43 6.04
N ILE A 309 -5.71 -31.00 5.86
CA ILE A 309 -5.13 -30.72 4.54
C ILE A 309 -4.61 -32.04 3.99
N GLN A 310 -4.94 -32.31 2.71
CA GLN A 310 -4.47 -33.53 2.04
C GLN A 310 -3.14 -33.20 1.31
N PRO A 311 -2.18 -34.14 1.29
CA PRO A 311 -0.95 -33.96 0.53
C PRO A 311 -1.23 -33.75 -0.96
N VAL A 312 -0.46 -32.89 -1.60
CA VAL A 312 -0.49 -32.71 -3.04
C VAL A 312 0.39 -33.76 -3.70
N GLU A 313 -0.21 -34.60 -4.53
CA GLU A 313 0.50 -35.64 -5.27
C GLU A 313 1.22 -35.08 -6.51
N GLY A 314 2.28 -35.75 -6.93
CA GLY A 314 3.03 -35.46 -8.15
C GLY A 314 4.46 -34.98 -7.91
N ASP A 315 5.12 -34.55 -8.98
CA ASP A 315 6.49 -34.02 -8.89
C ASP A 315 6.52 -32.66 -8.19
N LYS A 316 7.18 -32.62 -7.03
CA LYS A 316 7.34 -31.40 -6.23
C LYS A 316 7.97 -30.25 -7.00
N LYS A 317 8.93 -30.52 -7.90
CA LYS A 317 9.60 -29.47 -8.71
C LYS A 317 8.61 -28.79 -9.67
N VAL A 318 7.71 -29.57 -10.27
CA VAL A 318 6.65 -29.04 -11.14
C VAL A 318 5.70 -28.14 -10.35
N TRP A 319 5.32 -28.55 -9.14
CA TRP A 319 4.45 -27.75 -8.27
C TRP A 319 5.14 -26.48 -7.76
N ILE A 320 6.43 -26.56 -7.37
CA ILE A 320 7.20 -25.38 -6.93
C ILE A 320 7.25 -24.34 -8.05
N GLU A 321 7.51 -24.74 -9.29
CA GLU A 321 7.51 -23.82 -10.42
C GLU A 321 6.11 -23.25 -10.71
N ALA A 322 5.07 -24.08 -10.60
CA ALA A 322 3.69 -23.61 -10.75
C ALA A 322 3.30 -22.58 -9.68
N VAL A 323 3.69 -22.80 -8.42
CA VAL A 323 3.48 -21.82 -7.32
C VAL A 323 4.27 -20.54 -7.58
N ARG A 324 5.51 -20.62 -8.05
CA ARG A 324 6.32 -19.44 -8.42
C ARG A 324 5.61 -18.56 -9.45
N LYS A 325 5.09 -19.19 -10.51
CA LYS A 325 4.36 -18.49 -11.57
C LYS A 325 3.04 -17.91 -11.07
N ALA A 326 2.29 -18.67 -10.29
CA ALA A 326 1.03 -18.22 -9.68
C ALA A 326 1.25 -17.00 -8.76
N LEU A 327 2.30 -17.03 -7.94
CA LEU A 327 2.69 -15.94 -7.07
C LEU A 327 3.04 -14.70 -7.89
N LEU A 328 3.90 -14.81 -8.91
CA LEU A 328 4.28 -13.68 -9.75
C LEU A 328 3.08 -13.05 -10.46
N ALA A 329 2.25 -13.88 -11.09
CA ALA A 329 1.05 -13.40 -11.77
C ALA A 329 0.08 -12.68 -10.80
N SER A 330 -0.14 -13.24 -9.63
CA SER A 330 -0.99 -12.63 -8.60
C SER A 330 -0.42 -11.30 -8.07
N LYS A 331 0.91 -11.20 -7.89
CA LYS A 331 1.58 -9.94 -7.54
C LYS A 331 1.35 -8.87 -8.61
N ILE A 332 1.47 -9.21 -9.88
CA ILE A 332 1.19 -8.27 -10.99
C ILE A 332 -0.26 -7.78 -10.91
N ILE A 333 -1.23 -8.63 -10.63
CA ILE A 333 -2.64 -8.21 -10.44
C ILE A 333 -2.79 -7.28 -9.22
N SER A 334 -2.08 -7.54 -8.11
CA SER A 334 -2.10 -6.66 -6.93
C SER A 334 -1.67 -5.23 -7.29
N TYR A 335 -0.55 -5.08 -8.02
CA TYR A 335 -0.09 -3.78 -8.48
C TYR A 335 -1.03 -3.16 -9.52
N ALA A 336 -1.53 -3.95 -10.47
CA ALA A 336 -2.48 -3.49 -11.47
C ALA A 336 -3.75 -2.91 -10.83
N GLN A 337 -4.34 -3.59 -9.85
CA GLN A 337 -5.47 -3.10 -9.08
C GLN A 337 -5.13 -1.80 -8.34
N GLY A 338 -3.95 -1.73 -7.70
CA GLY A 338 -3.50 -0.52 -7.01
C GLY A 338 -3.38 0.68 -7.95
N PHE A 339 -2.79 0.50 -9.13
CA PHE A 339 -2.66 1.58 -10.12
C PHE A 339 -4.02 1.98 -10.75
N MET A 340 -4.95 1.04 -10.91
CA MET A 340 -6.33 1.37 -11.32
C MET A 340 -7.00 2.32 -10.31
N LEU A 341 -6.83 2.06 -9.01
CA LEU A 341 -7.37 2.93 -7.96
C LEU A 341 -6.67 4.29 -7.90
N ILE A 342 -5.34 4.33 -8.07
CA ILE A 342 -4.59 5.60 -8.12
C ILE A 342 -5.06 6.45 -9.32
N ARG A 343 -5.29 5.82 -10.48
CA ARG A 343 -5.79 6.50 -11.67
C ARG A 343 -7.15 7.13 -11.39
N GLU A 344 -8.11 6.35 -10.91
CA GLU A 344 -9.46 6.82 -10.63
C GLU A 344 -9.45 8.03 -9.67
N ALA A 345 -8.71 7.93 -8.57
CA ALA A 345 -8.58 9.04 -7.63
C ALA A 345 -7.90 10.27 -8.26
N SER A 346 -6.86 10.04 -9.08
CA SER A 346 -6.17 11.13 -9.79
C SER A 346 -7.10 11.88 -10.74
N GLU A 347 -7.97 11.18 -11.46
CA GLU A 347 -8.96 11.74 -12.35
C GLU A 347 -10.06 12.48 -11.56
N GLN A 348 -10.62 11.85 -10.53
CA GLN A 348 -11.70 12.41 -9.73
C GLN A 348 -11.30 13.69 -8.99
N PHE A 349 -10.08 13.77 -8.48
CA PHE A 349 -9.58 14.91 -7.70
C PHE A 349 -8.72 15.88 -8.52
N GLY A 350 -8.40 15.57 -9.78
CA GLY A 350 -7.54 16.41 -10.62
C GLY A 350 -6.09 16.50 -10.11
N TRP A 351 -5.58 15.44 -9.49
CA TRP A 351 -4.23 15.45 -8.90
C TRP A 351 -3.09 15.36 -9.92
N ASN A 352 -3.38 14.94 -11.15
CA ASN A 352 -2.41 14.79 -12.24
C ASN A 352 -1.20 13.91 -11.86
N ILE A 353 -1.46 12.76 -11.23
CA ILE A 353 -0.42 11.83 -10.78
C ILE A 353 0.28 11.21 -12.00
N ASN A 354 1.61 11.27 -12.01
CA ASN A 354 2.42 10.50 -12.96
C ASN A 354 2.61 9.07 -12.44
N TYR A 355 1.95 8.09 -13.06
CA TYR A 355 1.94 6.70 -12.60
C TYR A 355 3.31 6.03 -12.73
N GLY A 356 4.03 6.29 -13.84
CA GLY A 356 5.38 5.79 -14.05
C GLY A 356 6.36 6.34 -13.01
N ALA A 357 6.33 7.64 -12.77
CA ALA A 357 7.13 8.26 -11.72
C ALA A 357 6.77 7.73 -10.32
N THR A 358 5.48 7.50 -10.05
CA THR A 358 5.02 6.91 -8.79
C THR A 358 5.60 5.51 -8.57
N ALA A 359 5.62 4.66 -9.60
CA ALA A 359 6.25 3.33 -9.50
C ALA A 359 7.75 3.44 -9.15
N LEU A 360 8.44 4.43 -9.67
CA LEU A 360 9.86 4.65 -9.39
C LEU A 360 10.15 5.05 -7.93
N LEU A 361 9.20 5.67 -7.23
CA LEU A 361 9.35 6.00 -5.80
C LEU A 361 9.48 4.74 -4.93
N TRP A 362 8.98 3.60 -5.40
CA TRP A 362 8.93 2.34 -4.67
C TRP A 362 10.11 1.40 -4.96
N ARG A 363 11.08 1.82 -5.80
CA ARG A 363 12.22 0.98 -6.21
C ARG A 363 13.14 0.61 -5.06
N GLU A 364 13.37 1.56 -4.14
CA GLU A 364 14.21 1.34 -2.95
C GLU A 364 13.55 1.98 -1.72
N GLY A 365 13.98 1.55 -0.53
CA GLY A 365 13.54 2.14 0.74
C GLY A 365 12.06 1.94 1.05
N CYS A 366 11.39 0.96 0.46
CA CYS A 366 10.00 0.67 0.78
C CYS A 366 9.71 -0.84 0.86
N ILE A 367 8.62 -1.17 1.55
CA ILE A 367 8.21 -2.56 1.81
C ILE A 367 7.80 -3.29 0.52
N ILE A 368 7.27 -2.59 -0.47
CA ILE A 368 6.83 -3.17 -1.75
C ILE A 368 7.87 -3.06 -2.87
N ARG A 369 9.15 -2.82 -2.53
CA ARG A 369 10.23 -2.88 -3.51
C ARG A 369 10.14 -4.20 -4.29
N SER A 370 10.07 -4.10 -5.62
CA SER A 370 9.97 -5.25 -6.53
C SER A 370 10.75 -4.96 -7.81
N ARG A 371 11.33 -5.99 -8.39
CA ARG A 371 12.16 -5.90 -9.60
C ARG A 371 11.40 -5.30 -10.80
N PHE A 372 10.12 -5.59 -10.95
CA PHE A 372 9.32 -5.14 -12.09
C PHE A 372 8.77 -3.70 -12.00
N LEU A 373 9.14 -2.92 -10.97
CA LEU A 373 8.71 -1.51 -10.86
C LEU A 373 9.22 -0.65 -12.01
N GLY A 374 10.42 -0.94 -12.52
CA GLY A 374 10.93 -0.32 -13.75
C GLY A 374 10.08 -0.63 -14.97
N ASN A 375 9.58 -1.84 -15.08
CA ASN A 375 8.68 -2.24 -16.18
C ASN A 375 7.30 -1.56 -16.07
N ILE A 376 6.82 -1.26 -14.85
CA ILE A 376 5.59 -0.46 -14.65
C ILE A 376 5.81 0.97 -15.18
N ARG A 377 6.96 1.60 -14.86
CA ARG A 377 7.31 2.91 -15.45
C ARG A 377 7.29 2.83 -16.97
N ASP A 378 8.00 1.88 -17.55
CA ASP A 378 8.13 1.74 -19.00
C ASP A 378 6.78 1.57 -19.68
N ALA A 379 5.86 0.79 -19.07
CA ALA A 379 4.51 0.60 -19.56
C ALA A 379 3.71 1.92 -19.61
N TYR A 380 3.78 2.74 -18.55
CA TYR A 380 3.08 4.04 -18.51
C TYR A 380 3.77 5.12 -19.34
N GLU A 381 5.08 5.07 -19.51
CA GLU A 381 5.79 5.96 -20.45
C GLU A 381 5.43 5.63 -21.91
N ALA A 382 5.30 4.35 -22.25
CA ALA A 382 4.87 3.91 -23.58
C ALA A 382 3.39 4.20 -23.85
N ASN A 383 2.54 4.11 -22.84
CA ASN A 383 1.10 4.38 -22.92
C ASN A 383 0.59 5.06 -21.64
N PRO A 384 0.57 6.39 -21.58
CA PRO A 384 0.05 7.12 -20.41
C PRO A 384 -1.43 6.84 -20.10
N ASP A 385 -2.20 6.40 -21.09
CA ASP A 385 -3.62 6.07 -20.96
C ASP A 385 -3.88 4.61 -20.62
N LEU A 386 -2.84 3.84 -20.31
CA LEU A 386 -2.96 2.43 -19.93
C LEU A 386 -3.82 2.30 -18.66
N ILE A 387 -5.03 1.72 -18.79
CA ILE A 387 -5.97 1.53 -17.68
C ILE A 387 -5.57 0.31 -16.84
N PHE A 388 -5.28 -0.80 -17.50
CA PHE A 388 -4.97 -2.07 -16.85
C PHE A 388 -3.55 -2.51 -17.21
N LEU A 389 -2.69 -2.59 -16.21
CA LEU A 389 -1.26 -2.93 -16.39
C LEU A 389 -1.07 -4.27 -17.11
N GLY A 390 -1.94 -5.25 -16.88
CA GLY A 390 -1.92 -6.55 -17.56
C GLY A 390 -2.15 -6.49 -19.08
N SER A 391 -2.55 -5.33 -19.64
CA SER A 391 -2.67 -5.11 -21.09
C SER A 391 -1.36 -4.66 -21.74
N ASP A 392 -0.36 -4.26 -20.95
CA ASP A 392 0.98 -3.99 -21.46
C ASP A 392 1.66 -5.30 -21.94
N SER A 393 2.47 -5.23 -22.98
CA SER A 393 3.05 -6.41 -23.64
C SER A 393 3.93 -7.26 -22.71
N TYR A 394 4.72 -6.62 -21.86
CA TYR A 394 5.60 -7.32 -20.90
C TYR A 394 4.77 -8.08 -19.85
N PHE A 395 3.84 -7.39 -19.21
CA PHE A 395 2.99 -7.99 -18.16
C PHE A 395 2.03 -9.03 -18.72
N LYS A 396 1.44 -8.77 -19.89
CA LYS A 396 0.58 -9.71 -20.61
C LYS A 396 1.33 -11.03 -20.86
N GLY A 397 2.57 -10.97 -21.37
CA GLY A 397 3.36 -12.16 -21.62
C GLY A 397 3.61 -13.01 -20.37
N ILE A 398 3.87 -12.39 -19.23
CA ILE A 398 4.03 -13.09 -17.94
C ILE A 398 2.71 -13.73 -17.51
N LEU A 399 1.60 -13.01 -17.58
CA LEU A 399 0.28 -13.51 -17.19
C LEU A 399 -0.12 -14.72 -18.06
N GLU A 400 0.03 -14.63 -19.38
CA GLU A 400 -0.26 -15.71 -20.31
C GLU A 400 0.58 -16.98 -20.04
N ASN A 401 1.89 -16.80 -19.77
CA ASN A 401 2.78 -17.91 -19.42
C ASN A 401 2.42 -18.58 -18.08
N ALA A 402 1.92 -17.81 -17.14
CA ALA A 402 1.55 -18.31 -15.81
C ALA A 402 0.18 -19.00 -15.78
N LEU A 403 -0.74 -18.63 -16.67
CA LEU A 403 -2.18 -18.86 -16.54
C LEU A 403 -2.54 -20.34 -16.29
N SER A 404 -1.93 -21.27 -17.04
CA SER A 404 -2.20 -22.71 -16.88
C SER A 404 -1.76 -23.23 -15.50
N ASP A 405 -0.54 -22.87 -15.08
CA ASP A 405 0.03 -23.30 -13.81
C ASP A 405 -0.69 -22.64 -12.63
N TRP A 406 -1.05 -21.37 -12.75
CA TRP A 406 -1.83 -20.64 -11.76
C TRP A 406 -3.21 -21.28 -11.51
N ARG A 407 -3.95 -21.63 -12.58
CA ARG A 407 -5.21 -22.37 -12.46
C ARG A 407 -5.04 -23.70 -11.74
N LYS A 408 -3.99 -24.45 -12.05
CA LYS A 408 -3.70 -25.74 -11.41
C LYS A 408 -3.44 -25.57 -9.91
N VAL A 409 -2.64 -24.57 -9.51
CA VAL A 409 -2.34 -24.27 -8.10
C VAL A 409 -3.61 -23.94 -7.34
N VAL A 410 -4.42 -22.98 -7.84
CA VAL A 410 -5.67 -22.57 -7.18
C VAL A 410 -6.68 -23.73 -7.11
N ALA A 411 -6.88 -24.47 -8.19
CA ALA A 411 -7.79 -25.61 -8.20
C ALA A 411 -7.34 -26.70 -7.21
N LYS A 412 -6.03 -27.01 -7.20
CA LYS A 412 -5.47 -28.00 -6.28
C LYS A 412 -5.56 -27.55 -4.82
N SER A 413 -5.32 -26.27 -4.52
CA SER A 413 -5.45 -25.76 -3.16
C SER A 413 -6.86 -25.96 -2.59
N ILE A 414 -7.89 -25.69 -3.40
CA ILE A 414 -9.28 -25.92 -3.02
C ILE A 414 -9.55 -27.39 -2.79
N GLU A 415 -9.10 -28.26 -3.71
CA GLU A 415 -9.26 -29.71 -3.64
C GLU A 415 -8.66 -30.31 -2.36
N VAL A 416 -7.46 -29.86 -1.97
CA VAL A 416 -6.74 -30.40 -0.79
C VAL A 416 -7.05 -29.66 0.51
N GLY A 417 -7.85 -28.60 0.47
CA GLY A 417 -8.29 -27.83 1.63
C GLY A 417 -7.33 -26.74 2.10
N ILE A 418 -6.40 -26.27 1.26
CA ILE A 418 -5.52 -25.14 1.56
C ILE A 418 -6.25 -23.83 1.20
N PRO A 419 -6.47 -22.89 2.13
CA PRO A 419 -7.06 -21.59 1.81
C PRO A 419 -6.09 -20.73 0.98
N MET A 420 -6.56 -20.22 -0.14
CA MET A 420 -5.75 -19.40 -1.05
C MET A 420 -6.59 -18.21 -1.59
N PRO A 421 -7.09 -17.36 -0.68
CA PRO A 421 -8.08 -16.35 -1.03
C PRO A 421 -7.56 -15.32 -2.03
N CYS A 422 -6.33 -14.82 -1.87
CA CYS A 422 -5.80 -13.78 -2.74
C CYS A 422 -5.40 -14.30 -4.11
N MET A 423 -4.75 -15.46 -4.24
CA MET A 423 -4.42 -16.03 -5.54
C MET A 423 -5.68 -16.42 -6.32
N ALA A 424 -6.70 -16.94 -5.63
CA ALA A 424 -8.00 -17.27 -6.23
C ALA A 424 -8.75 -16.00 -6.68
N SER A 425 -8.76 -14.98 -5.85
CA SER A 425 -9.37 -13.68 -6.17
C SER A 425 -8.70 -13.02 -7.37
N ALA A 426 -7.36 -13.07 -7.44
CA ALA A 426 -6.59 -12.48 -8.54
C ALA A 426 -6.90 -13.13 -9.90
N ILE A 427 -6.90 -14.46 -9.97
CA ILE A 427 -7.20 -15.15 -11.24
C ILE A 427 -8.67 -14.98 -11.64
N THR A 428 -9.58 -14.94 -10.68
CA THR A 428 -11.01 -14.69 -10.93
C THR A 428 -11.24 -13.26 -11.43
N PHE A 429 -10.52 -12.28 -10.86
CA PHE A 429 -10.53 -10.90 -11.37
C PHE A 429 -10.06 -10.86 -12.82
N LEU A 430 -8.92 -11.48 -13.14
CA LEU A 430 -8.39 -11.51 -14.51
C LEU A 430 -9.38 -12.13 -15.49
N ASP A 431 -9.98 -13.26 -15.13
CA ASP A 431 -11.01 -13.92 -15.96
C ASP A 431 -12.22 -13.03 -16.19
N GLY A 432 -12.72 -12.38 -15.14
CA GLY A 432 -13.81 -11.42 -15.25
C GLY A 432 -13.48 -10.22 -16.12
N TYR A 433 -12.32 -9.61 -15.87
CA TYR A 433 -11.86 -8.41 -16.56
C TYR A 433 -11.60 -8.64 -18.06
N THR A 434 -11.17 -9.84 -18.42
CA THR A 434 -10.88 -10.24 -19.82
C THR A 434 -12.07 -10.90 -20.52
N SER A 435 -13.22 -11.07 -19.86
CA SER A 435 -14.42 -11.66 -20.44
C SER A 435 -15.24 -10.62 -21.18
N ALA A 436 -15.41 -10.82 -22.49
CA ALA A 436 -16.27 -9.95 -23.32
C ALA A 436 -17.75 -9.95 -22.89
N ARG A 437 -18.19 -11.02 -22.23
CA ARG A 437 -19.56 -11.16 -21.73
C ARG A 437 -19.58 -11.82 -20.37
N LEU A 438 -20.18 -11.15 -19.40
CA LEU A 438 -20.38 -11.63 -18.04
C LEU A 438 -21.85 -12.02 -17.80
N PRO A 439 -22.14 -12.87 -16.80
CA PRO A 439 -23.51 -13.23 -16.42
C PRO A 439 -24.30 -12.08 -15.75
N ALA A 440 -23.73 -10.88 -15.72
CA ALA A 440 -24.38 -9.66 -15.21
C ALA A 440 -25.66 -9.30 -15.96
N ASN A 441 -25.86 -9.80 -17.18
CA ASN A 441 -27.11 -9.69 -17.90
C ASN A 441 -28.30 -10.33 -17.16
N LEU A 442 -28.07 -11.48 -16.49
CA LEU A 442 -29.11 -12.11 -15.66
C LEU A 442 -29.37 -11.29 -14.38
N LEU A 443 -28.30 -10.80 -13.75
CA LEU A 443 -28.40 -9.93 -12.58
C LEU A 443 -29.25 -8.68 -12.91
N GLN A 444 -28.97 -8.01 -14.03
CA GLN A 444 -29.70 -6.82 -14.43
C GLN A 444 -31.17 -7.15 -14.82
N ALA A 445 -31.41 -8.30 -15.44
CA ALA A 445 -32.76 -8.78 -15.69
C ALA A 445 -33.56 -9.05 -14.39
N GLN A 446 -32.90 -9.61 -13.37
CA GLN A 446 -33.51 -9.80 -12.04
C GLN A 446 -33.85 -8.45 -11.39
N ARG A 447 -32.99 -7.46 -11.49
CA ARG A 447 -33.28 -6.10 -10.98
C ARG A 447 -34.45 -5.47 -11.70
N ASP A 448 -34.53 -5.63 -13.00
CA ASP A 448 -35.68 -5.15 -13.77
C ASP A 448 -36.97 -5.90 -13.43
N TYR A 449 -36.88 -7.21 -13.21
CA TYR A 449 -38.05 -8.05 -12.86
C TYR A 449 -38.69 -7.61 -11.55
N PHE A 450 -37.90 -7.38 -10.47
CA PHE A 450 -38.46 -7.07 -9.15
C PHE A 450 -38.64 -5.57 -8.89
N GLY A 451 -37.94 -4.70 -9.62
CA GLY A 451 -37.90 -3.28 -9.29
C GLY A 451 -37.96 -2.32 -10.48
N ALA A 452 -38.20 -2.82 -11.72
CA ALA A 452 -38.18 -2.03 -12.94
C ALA A 452 -36.95 -1.15 -13.10
N HIS A 453 -35.76 -1.68 -12.71
CA HIS A 453 -34.49 -0.93 -12.69
C HIS A 453 -33.88 -0.74 -14.09
N THR A 454 -34.61 -1.08 -15.14
CA THR A 454 -34.22 -0.92 -16.53
C THR A 454 -32.90 -1.64 -16.90
N TYR A 455 -32.68 -1.79 -18.21
CA TYR A 455 -31.46 -2.39 -18.76
C TYR A 455 -31.21 -1.85 -20.16
N GLU A 456 -29.95 -1.83 -20.57
CA GLU A 456 -29.56 -1.63 -21.97
C GLU A 456 -29.61 -2.95 -22.74
N ARG A 457 -29.88 -2.89 -24.04
CA ARG A 457 -29.90 -4.06 -24.92
C ARG A 457 -28.68 -4.10 -25.81
N THR A 458 -28.17 -5.31 -26.08
CA THR A 458 -27.00 -5.51 -26.97
C THR A 458 -27.33 -5.26 -28.45
N ASP A 459 -28.60 -5.25 -28.82
CA ASP A 459 -29.13 -5.02 -30.18
C ASP A 459 -29.68 -3.59 -30.36
N LYS A 460 -29.39 -2.69 -29.43
CA LYS A 460 -29.79 -1.27 -29.46
C LYS A 460 -28.61 -0.38 -29.16
N PRO A 461 -28.65 0.91 -29.51
CA PRO A 461 -27.61 1.86 -29.12
C PRO A 461 -27.40 1.94 -27.59
N ARG A 462 -26.17 2.23 -27.18
CA ARG A 462 -25.82 2.52 -25.77
C ARG A 462 -26.57 3.78 -25.30
N GLY A 463 -26.98 3.79 -24.02
CA GLY A 463 -27.74 4.89 -23.42
C GLY A 463 -29.24 4.79 -23.60
N GLU A 464 -29.77 3.79 -24.34
CA GLU A 464 -31.19 3.50 -24.42
C GLU A 464 -31.60 2.45 -23.39
N PHE A 465 -32.47 2.82 -22.47
CA PHE A 465 -32.88 1.98 -21.33
C PHE A 465 -34.28 1.40 -21.56
N PHE A 466 -34.46 0.12 -21.26
CA PHE A 466 -35.65 -0.65 -21.46
C PHE A 466 -36.14 -1.25 -20.14
N HIS A 467 -37.46 -1.38 -20.01
CA HIS A 467 -38.14 -2.17 -18.99
C HIS A 467 -39.02 -3.23 -19.63
N THR A 468 -39.04 -4.43 -19.05
CA THR A 468 -39.91 -5.50 -19.48
C THR A 468 -40.99 -5.80 -18.43
N ASN A 469 -42.24 -5.82 -18.83
CA ASN A 469 -43.31 -6.33 -17.97
C ASN A 469 -43.28 -7.88 -17.94
N TRP A 470 -42.30 -8.42 -17.17
CA TRP A 470 -41.99 -9.85 -17.08
C TRP A 470 -43.18 -10.71 -16.69
N THR A 471 -44.08 -10.21 -15.86
CA THR A 471 -45.22 -10.95 -15.30
C THR A 471 -46.51 -10.76 -16.09
N GLY A 472 -46.55 -9.79 -16.99
CA GLY A 472 -47.77 -9.35 -17.65
C GLY A 472 -48.77 -8.62 -16.74
N ARG A 473 -48.40 -8.38 -15.48
CA ARG A 473 -49.23 -7.73 -14.44
C ARG A 473 -48.67 -6.39 -13.95
N GLY A 474 -47.45 -6.02 -14.38
CA GLY A 474 -46.79 -4.79 -14.01
C GLY A 474 -47.29 -3.60 -14.84
N GLY A 475 -46.98 -2.38 -14.39
CA GLY A 475 -47.18 -1.13 -15.13
C GLY A 475 -46.02 -0.82 -16.07
N ASN A 476 -46.08 0.37 -16.70
CA ASN A 476 -45.03 0.89 -17.59
C ASN A 476 -44.09 1.89 -16.86
N THR A 477 -44.20 2.01 -15.53
CA THR A 477 -43.39 2.92 -14.75
C THR A 477 -42.04 2.25 -14.46
N ALA A 478 -40.94 2.88 -14.88
CA ALA A 478 -39.59 2.45 -14.59
C ALA A 478 -39.03 3.19 -13.38
N SER A 479 -38.15 2.53 -12.63
CA SER A 479 -37.31 3.16 -11.59
C SER A 479 -36.25 4.04 -12.24
N THR A 480 -35.67 4.96 -11.46
CA THR A 480 -34.47 5.71 -11.88
C THR A 480 -33.31 4.76 -12.10
N THR A 481 -32.53 5.02 -13.14
CA THR A 481 -31.25 4.32 -13.37
C THR A 481 -30.23 4.79 -12.33
N TYR A 482 -29.55 3.85 -11.70
CA TYR A 482 -28.41 4.13 -10.82
C TYR A 482 -27.14 3.73 -11.56
N ASP A 483 -26.22 4.67 -11.72
CA ASP A 483 -24.86 4.39 -12.19
C ASP A 483 -24.03 3.76 -11.05
N VAL A 484 -23.11 2.88 -11.42
CA VAL A 484 -22.18 2.23 -10.49
C VAL A 484 -21.00 3.17 -10.25
#